data_6b0ef36d0d09fef820ea65ddfa04aeb2
#
_entry.id   6b0ef36d0d09fef820ea65ddfa04aeb2
#
_cell.length_a   1.000
_cell.length_b   1.000
_cell.length_c   1.000
_cell.angle_alpha   90.00
_cell.angle_beta   90.00
_cell.angle_gamma   90.00
#
_symmetry.space_group_name_H-M   'P 1'
#
loop_
_entity.id
_entity.type
_entity.pdbx_description
1 polymer ?
#
loop_
_entity_poly.entity_id
_entity_poly.type
_entity_poly.pdbx_seq_one_letter_code
_entity_poly.pdbx_strand_id
1 'polypeptide(L)'
;MYGLLAAASCMTACNRQTTQAENDGKLTLVVGSYASAADEGIRTFTFDQITGECTALCGLRGISNPSFLTVTDDGKRVYAVGENNAEEATANLILLDRQTGSLTLADTKHVHGADPCHLAVSPDSTHLITANYSGESITIFPLKADGEMDEGQVVQFTGSGPDISRQECAHLHYVYFSPEGKWLMADDLGSDCIRMFPLAPQTALGIDTTAAREVKLAAGSGPRHAVFDHEGQHLYVINELKGDVVVWEYANGALKQTQSIQADSVGARGSADIHMSPDGQFLYASNRLQADGIAIFRVDAASGQLTHIGYQNTAAHPRNFAITPNGKFLLVACRDADCIEIYERNADTGLLTDTGKRIEMPRPVVVQMVKQ
;
A
#
# COMPACT_ATOMS: atom_id res chain seq x y z
N MET A 1 64.43 -41.31 -38.14
CA MET A 1 63.03 -41.73 -37.98
C MET A 1 62.58 -41.27 -36.62
N TYR A 2 61.92 -40.17 -36.57
CA TYR A 2 61.38 -39.61 -35.33
C TYR A 2 59.88 -39.78 -35.32
N GLY A 3 59.38 -40.56 -34.35
CA GLY A 3 57.97 -40.74 -34.13
C GLY A 3 57.43 -39.66 -33.17
N LEU A 4 56.44 -38.87 -33.62
CA LEU A 4 55.68 -37.95 -32.78
C LEU A 4 54.60 -38.72 -32.05
N LEU A 5 54.62 -38.71 -30.72
CA LEU A 5 53.50 -39.06 -29.87
C LEU A 5 52.58 -37.82 -29.73
N ALA A 6 51.34 -37.95 -30.18
CA ALA A 6 50.29 -36.96 -29.91
C ALA A 6 49.64 -37.32 -28.59
N ALA A 7 49.75 -36.41 -27.60
CA ALA A 7 49.00 -36.48 -26.33
C ALA A 7 47.61 -35.86 -26.51
N ALA A 8 46.55 -36.66 -26.41
CA ALA A 8 45.20 -36.20 -26.37
C ALA A 8 44.87 -35.68 -24.96
N SER A 9 44.69 -34.38 -24.84
CA SER A 9 44.19 -33.73 -23.62
C SER A 9 42.68 -33.81 -23.55
N CYS A 10 42.16 -34.64 -22.64
CA CYS A 10 40.73 -34.73 -22.36
C CYS A 10 40.35 -33.52 -21.48
N MET A 11 39.75 -32.47 -22.07
CA MET A 11 39.11 -31.41 -21.31
C MET A 11 37.74 -31.89 -20.87
N THR A 12 37.61 -32.27 -19.62
CA THR A 12 36.32 -32.44 -18.92
C THR A 12 35.72 -31.06 -18.70
N ALA A 13 34.75 -30.70 -19.54
CA ALA A 13 33.91 -29.52 -19.31
C ALA A 13 33.04 -29.78 -18.08
N CYS A 14 33.38 -29.16 -16.95
CA CYS A 14 32.50 -29.04 -15.80
C CYS A 14 31.30 -28.17 -16.18
N ASN A 15 30.19 -28.81 -16.54
CA ASN A 15 28.89 -28.15 -16.66
C ASN A 15 28.48 -27.63 -15.28
N ARG A 16 28.78 -26.38 -14.98
CA ARG A 16 28.09 -25.65 -13.92
C ARG A 16 26.65 -25.45 -14.40
N GLN A 17 25.77 -26.37 -14.04
CA GLN A 17 24.37 -26.06 -13.96
C GLN A 17 24.21 -24.97 -12.89
N THR A 18 24.10 -23.72 -13.33
CA THR A 18 23.44 -22.68 -12.56
C THR A 18 22.01 -23.14 -12.41
N THR A 19 21.67 -23.68 -11.25
CA THR A 19 20.29 -23.78 -10.81
C THR A 19 19.75 -22.35 -10.72
N GLN A 20 19.17 -21.84 -11.82
CA GLN A 20 18.13 -20.84 -11.74
C GLN A 20 17.05 -21.52 -10.89
N ALA A 21 16.83 -21.01 -9.67
CA ALA A 21 15.64 -21.34 -8.92
C ALA A 21 14.47 -21.02 -9.85
N GLU A 22 13.75 -22.03 -10.29
CA GLU A 22 12.50 -21.87 -11.02
C GLU A 22 11.63 -21.01 -10.10
N ASN A 23 11.28 -19.80 -10.54
CA ASN A 23 10.28 -18.98 -9.88
C ASN A 23 8.99 -19.79 -9.98
N ASP A 24 8.64 -20.52 -8.91
CA ASP A 24 7.53 -21.48 -8.88
C ASP A 24 6.16 -20.79 -8.89
N GLY A 25 6.12 -19.48 -9.13
CA GLY A 25 4.91 -18.66 -9.12
C GLY A 25 4.38 -18.35 -7.73
N LYS A 26 5.07 -18.74 -6.66
CA LYS A 26 4.62 -18.52 -5.29
C LYS A 26 5.09 -17.17 -4.75
N LEU A 27 4.20 -16.52 -3.99
CA LEU A 27 4.43 -15.28 -3.26
C LEU A 27 4.21 -15.52 -1.78
N THR A 28 4.84 -14.72 -0.94
CA THR A 28 4.44 -14.59 0.46
C THR A 28 3.51 -13.39 0.59
N LEU A 29 2.30 -13.61 1.12
CA LEU A 29 1.41 -12.53 1.55
C LEU A 29 1.68 -12.19 3.00
N VAL A 30 1.62 -10.91 3.35
CA VAL A 30 1.57 -10.40 4.72
C VAL A 30 0.27 -9.63 4.86
N VAL A 31 -0.59 -10.06 5.78
CA VAL A 31 -1.94 -9.53 5.96
C VAL A 31 -2.09 -8.97 7.36
N GLY A 32 -2.56 -7.72 7.46
CA GLY A 32 -2.92 -7.07 8.72
C GLY A 32 -4.43 -7.02 8.93
N SER A 33 -4.86 -6.92 10.18
CA SER A 33 -6.28 -6.94 10.55
C SER A 33 -6.59 -6.02 11.74
N TYR A 34 -7.86 -5.71 11.95
CA TYR A 34 -8.31 -5.15 13.23
C TYR A 34 -8.44 -6.29 14.25
N ALA A 35 -7.43 -6.47 15.08
CA ALA A 35 -7.33 -7.53 16.06
C ALA A 35 -6.79 -6.99 17.39
N SER A 36 -7.13 -7.63 18.49
CA SER A 36 -6.49 -7.32 19.77
C SER A 36 -5.04 -7.79 19.79
N ALA A 37 -4.21 -7.24 20.67
CA ALA A 37 -2.83 -7.70 20.85
C ALA A 37 -2.71 -9.18 21.28
N ALA A 38 -3.78 -9.75 21.82
CA ALA A 38 -3.81 -11.17 22.21
C ALA A 38 -4.03 -12.12 21.01
N ASP A 39 -4.50 -11.59 19.89
CA ASP A 39 -4.80 -12.34 18.67
C ASP A 39 -3.67 -12.24 17.65
N GLU A 40 -3.70 -13.11 16.64
CA GLU A 40 -2.76 -13.07 15.51
C GLU A 40 -3.22 -11.99 14.51
N GLY A 41 -2.96 -10.72 14.84
CA GLY A 41 -3.36 -9.57 14.04
C GLY A 41 -2.64 -9.44 12.71
N ILE A 42 -1.43 -10.00 12.61
CA ILE A 42 -0.68 -10.09 11.34
C ILE A 42 -0.47 -11.56 11.01
N ARG A 43 -0.78 -11.96 9.78
CA ARG A 43 -0.57 -13.34 9.30
C ARG A 43 0.16 -13.37 7.98
N THR A 44 0.91 -14.46 7.77
CA THR A 44 1.57 -14.74 6.49
C THR A 44 0.95 -15.96 5.82
N PHE A 45 0.97 -15.93 4.48
CA PHE A 45 0.46 -17.01 3.64
C PHE A 45 1.38 -17.21 2.44
N THR A 46 1.50 -18.44 1.95
CA THR A 46 1.97 -18.69 0.59
C THR A 46 0.79 -18.56 -0.36
N PHE A 47 0.97 -17.81 -1.44
CA PHE A 47 -0.01 -17.64 -2.51
C PHE A 47 0.60 -18.07 -3.84
N ASP A 48 -0.07 -18.96 -4.54
CA ASP A 48 0.31 -19.38 -5.89
C ASP A 48 -0.39 -18.46 -6.92
N GLN A 49 0.40 -17.56 -7.53
CA GLN A 49 -0.12 -16.60 -8.52
C GLN A 49 -0.44 -17.22 -9.89
N ILE A 50 -0.27 -18.55 -10.07
CA ILE A 50 -0.70 -19.28 -11.26
C ILE A 50 -2.08 -19.89 -11.04
N THR A 51 -2.31 -20.52 -9.88
CA THR A 51 -3.53 -21.26 -9.56
C THR A 51 -4.49 -20.50 -8.66
N GLY A 52 -4.03 -19.45 -7.95
CA GLY A 52 -4.80 -18.74 -6.93
C GLY A 52 -4.98 -19.53 -5.62
N GLU A 53 -4.21 -20.60 -5.42
CA GLU A 53 -4.23 -21.36 -4.16
C GLU A 53 -3.45 -20.64 -3.07
N CYS A 54 -3.96 -20.74 -1.83
CA CYS A 54 -3.37 -20.08 -0.67
C CYS A 54 -3.20 -21.07 0.48
N THR A 55 -2.07 -20.95 1.19
CA THR A 55 -1.77 -21.78 2.38
C THR A 55 -1.26 -20.89 3.50
N ALA A 56 -1.85 -21.00 4.69
CA ALA A 56 -1.39 -20.27 5.87
C ALA A 56 0.00 -20.74 6.31
N LEU A 57 0.85 -19.78 6.72
CA LEU A 57 2.20 -20.04 7.24
C LEU A 57 2.29 -19.74 8.74
N CYS A 58 2.26 -18.46 9.12
CA CYS A 58 2.48 -18.00 10.49
C CYS A 58 1.52 -16.88 10.87
N GLY A 59 1.40 -16.63 12.19
CA GLY A 59 0.72 -15.49 12.77
C GLY A 59 1.58 -14.80 13.83
N LEU A 60 1.45 -13.48 13.96
CA LEU A 60 2.10 -12.65 14.95
C LEU A 60 1.08 -12.04 15.90
N ARG A 61 1.37 -12.10 17.20
CA ARG A 61 0.63 -11.47 18.31
C ARG A 61 1.43 -10.30 18.87
N GLY A 62 0.81 -9.48 19.70
CA GLY A 62 1.49 -8.42 20.45
C GLY A 62 1.25 -7.02 19.89
N ILE A 63 0.56 -6.87 18.73
CA ILE A 63 0.20 -5.57 18.16
C ILE A 63 -1.32 -5.47 18.14
N SER A 64 -1.87 -4.41 18.75
CA SER A 64 -3.30 -4.10 18.70
C SER A 64 -3.63 -3.36 17.42
N ASN A 65 -4.66 -3.81 16.69
CA ASN A 65 -5.14 -3.22 15.44
C ASN A 65 -4.01 -2.93 14.42
N PRO A 66 -3.24 -3.92 13.96
CA PRO A 66 -2.25 -3.71 12.90
C PRO A 66 -2.97 -3.51 11.54
N SER A 67 -3.59 -2.34 11.39
CA SER A 67 -4.52 -2.04 10.31
C SER A 67 -3.86 -1.66 8.99
N PHE A 68 -2.59 -1.23 9.05
CA PHE A 68 -1.78 -1.00 7.86
C PHE A 68 -0.34 -1.46 8.08
N LEU A 69 0.26 -1.98 7.02
CA LEU A 69 1.65 -2.42 7.01
C LEU A 69 2.28 -2.25 5.63
N THR A 70 3.60 -2.13 5.61
CA THR A 70 4.41 -2.13 4.38
C THR A 70 5.58 -3.09 4.53
N VAL A 71 6.00 -3.70 3.42
CA VAL A 71 7.15 -4.59 3.35
C VAL A 71 8.29 -3.87 2.63
N THR A 72 9.50 -3.92 3.20
CA THR A 72 10.69 -3.36 2.55
C THR A 72 11.03 -4.10 1.25
N ASP A 73 11.73 -3.44 0.33
CA ASP A 73 12.07 -4.01 -0.99
C ASP A 73 12.91 -5.30 -0.89
N ASP A 74 13.72 -5.46 0.15
CA ASP A 74 14.47 -6.70 0.40
C ASP A 74 13.58 -7.85 0.94
N GLY A 75 12.31 -7.55 1.25
CA GLY A 75 11.32 -8.51 1.78
C GLY A 75 11.63 -9.05 3.16
N LYS A 76 12.51 -8.41 3.94
CA LYS A 76 12.95 -8.91 5.25
C LYS A 76 12.34 -8.19 6.44
N ARG A 77 11.84 -6.98 6.21
CA ARG A 77 11.24 -6.14 7.26
C ARG A 77 9.83 -5.76 6.88
N VAL A 78 8.98 -5.76 7.87
CA VAL A 78 7.60 -5.27 7.78
C VAL A 78 7.45 -4.18 8.82
N TYR A 79 7.01 -3.01 8.41
CA TYR A 79 6.58 -1.97 9.35
C TYR A 79 5.06 -1.99 9.42
N ALA A 80 4.51 -1.95 10.62
CA ALA A 80 3.07 -1.97 10.86
C ALA A 80 2.66 -0.90 11.87
N VAL A 81 1.53 -0.26 11.64
CA VAL A 81 0.89 0.59 12.65
C VAL A 81 0.17 -0.28 13.70
N GLY A 82 0.02 0.25 14.92
CA GLY A 82 -1.01 -0.18 15.87
C GLY A 82 -2.02 0.97 15.96
N GLU A 83 -3.13 0.86 15.19
CA GLU A 83 -4.14 1.91 15.05
C GLU A 83 -4.99 1.99 16.32
N ASN A 84 -4.59 2.84 17.23
CA ASN A 84 -5.23 3.03 18.53
C ASN A 84 -5.23 4.52 18.89
N ASN A 85 -5.85 4.86 20.03
CA ASN A 85 -5.80 6.20 20.61
C ASN A 85 -4.35 6.66 20.90
N ALA A 86 -4.16 7.94 21.18
CA ALA A 86 -2.82 8.53 21.28
C ALA A 86 -1.91 7.88 22.36
N GLU A 87 -2.46 7.26 23.38
CA GLU A 87 -1.69 6.61 24.46
C GLU A 87 -1.19 5.22 24.04
N GLU A 88 -1.90 4.56 23.15
CA GLU A 88 -1.65 3.17 22.74
C GLU A 88 -1.18 3.03 21.28
N ALA A 89 -1.16 4.13 20.51
CA ALA A 89 -0.76 4.15 19.12
C ALA A 89 0.72 3.83 18.95
N THR A 90 1.04 2.86 18.07
CA THR A 90 2.40 2.38 17.86
C THR A 90 2.78 2.30 16.38
N ALA A 91 4.09 2.42 16.13
CA ALA A 91 4.76 1.94 14.92
C ALA A 91 5.65 0.75 15.31
N ASN A 92 5.62 -0.32 14.51
CA ASN A 92 6.24 -1.59 14.87
C ASN A 92 7.14 -2.07 13.73
N LEU A 93 8.35 -2.55 14.05
CA LEU A 93 9.24 -3.26 13.16
C LEU A 93 9.10 -4.77 13.39
N ILE A 94 8.86 -5.50 12.34
CA ILE A 94 8.71 -6.95 12.33
C ILE A 94 9.73 -7.53 11.35
N LEU A 95 10.50 -8.51 11.78
CA LEU A 95 11.38 -9.27 10.91
C LEU A 95 10.61 -10.41 10.26
N LEU A 96 10.75 -10.54 8.95
CA LEU A 96 10.14 -11.61 8.14
C LEU A 96 11.23 -12.56 7.64
N ASP A 97 11.12 -13.82 8.02
CA ASP A 97 11.88 -14.89 7.38
C ASP A 97 11.18 -15.29 6.07
N ARG A 98 11.79 -14.94 4.95
CA ARG A 98 11.21 -15.19 3.61
C ARG A 98 11.09 -16.68 3.25
N GLN A 99 11.86 -17.56 3.89
CA GLN A 99 11.81 -19.00 3.61
C GLN A 99 10.66 -19.68 4.32
N THR A 100 10.41 -19.31 5.57
CA THR A 100 9.41 -19.93 6.43
C THR A 100 8.11 -19.12 6.55
N GLY A 101 8.15 -17.83 6.21
CA GLY A 101 7.08 -16.88 6.48
C GLY A 101 6.97 -16.47 7.96
N SER A 102 7.93 -16.85 8.80
CA SER A 102 7.90 -16.53 10.23
C SER A 102 8.07 -15.05 10.48
N LEU A 103 7.34 -14.54 11.47
CA LEU A 103 7.32 -13.14 11.87
C LEU A 103 7.87 -13.00 13.30
N THR A 104 8.72 -12.00 13.54
CA THR A 104 9.26 -11.67 14.86
C THR A 104 9.15 -10.15 15.09
N LEU A 105 8.43 -9.74 16.14
CA LEU A 105 8.38 -8.33 16.55
C LEU A 105 9.76 -7.92 17.09
N ALA A 106 10.40 -6.96 16.45
CA ALA A 106 11.78 -6.55 16.75
C ALA A 106 11.86 -5.20 17.47
N ASP A 107 11.01 -4.23 17.10
CA ASP A 107 10.98 -2.91 17.74
C ASP A 107 9.56 -2.35 17.76
N THR A 108 9.27 -1.51 18.75
CA THR A 108 7.98 -0.81 18.91
C THR A 108 8.24 0.59 19.43
N LYS A 109 7.66 1.60 18.78
CA LYS A 109 7.71 3.00 19.19
C LYS A 109 6.31 3.59 19.33
N HIS A 110 6.15 4.53 20.26
CA HIS A 110 4.94 5.33 20.32
C HIS A 110 4.86 6.31 19.16
N VAL A 111 3.67 6.43 18.56
CA VAL A 111 3.44 7.34 17.45
C VAL A 111 3.28 8.79 17.90
N HIS A 112 2.89 9.02 19.17
CA HIS A 112 2.56 10.35 19.72
C HIS A 112 1.46 11.09 18.93
N GLY A 113 0.64 10.34 18.20
CA GLY A 113 -0.56 10.75 17.48
C GLY A 113 -1.64 9.70 17.67
N ALA A 114 -2.88 9.98 17.28
CA ALA A 114 -3.99 9.05 17.42
C ALA A 114 -4.39 8.43 16.09
N ASP A 115 -4.77 7.15 16.14
CA ASP A 115 -5.27 6.37 15.01
C ASP A 115 -4.33 6.41 13.77
N PRO A 116 -3.05 5.97 13.91
CA PRO A 116 -2.17 5.84 12.75
C PRO A 116 -2.76 4.80 11.79
N CYS A 117 -3.21 5.23 10.62
CA CYS A 117 -3.93 4.39 9.66
C CYS A 117 -3.14 4.07 8.38
N HIS A 118 -1.99 4.70 8.20
CA HIS A 118 -1.07 4.45 7.08
C HIS A 118 0.38 4.73 7.48
N LEU A 119 1.32 4.10 6.77
CA LEU A 119 2.75 4.38 6.92
C LEU A 119 3.50 4.17 5.60
N ALA A 120 4.64 4.86 5.46
CA ALA A 120 5.55 4.72 4.33
C ALA A 120 7.01 4.83 4.77
N VAL A 121 7.89 4.08 4.11
CA VAL A 121 9.35 4.20 4.27
C VAL A 121 9.88 5.15 3.21
N SER A 122 10.79 6.07 3.58
CA SER A 122 11.40 6.99 2.63
C SER A 122 12.21 6.25 1.55
N PRO A 123 12.34 6.80 0.33
CA PRO A 123 13.05 6.13 -0.78
C PRO A 123 14.50 5.76 -0.48
N ASP A 124 15.16 6.52 0.40
CA ASP A 124 16.54 6.26 0.89
C ASP A 124 16.55 5.33 2.11
N SER A 125 15.39 4.86 2.57
CA SER A 125 15.22 3.98 3.73
C SER A 125 15.75 4.56 5.05
N THR A 126 15.80 5.88 5.18
CA THR A 126 16.29 6.57 6.39
C THR A 126 15.18 7.00 7.34
N HIS A 127 13.92 7.03 6.90
CA HIS A 127 12.79 7.45 7.70
C HIS A 127 11.56 6.57 7.47
N LEU A 128 10.80 6.33 8.54
CA LEU A 128 9.44 5.81 8.51
C LEU A 128 8.48 6.95 8.85
N ILE A 129 7.41 7.11 8.10
CA ILE A 129 6.40 8.14 8.31
C ILE A 129 5.05 7.48 8.54
N THR A 130 4.31 7.90 9.59
CA THR A 130 2.91 7.49 9.82
C THR A 130 1.95 8.63 9.54
N ALA A 131 0.77 8.32 9.01
CA ALA A 131 -0.38 9.23 8.93
C ALA A 131 -1.31 8.95 10.11
N ASN A 132 -1.54 9.95 10.96
CA ASN A 132 -2.32 9.82 12.19
C ASN A 132 -3.67 10.50 12.02
N TYR A 133 -4.71 9.70 11.77
CA TYR A 133 -6.02 10.18 11.33
C TYR A 133 -6.66 11.12 12.37
N SER A 134 -6.91 10.63 13.58
CA SER A 134 -7.49 11.45 14.66
C SER A 134 -6.43 12.29 15.40
N GLY A 135 -5.15 12.06 15.12
CA GLY A 135 -4.05 12.83 15.69
C GLY A 135 -3.73 14.11 14.93
N GLU A 136 -4.41 14.40 13.84
CA GLU A 136 -4.19 15.60 13.01
C GLU A 136 -2.72 15.80 12.61
N SER A 137 -1.96 14.72 12.40
CA SER A 137 -0.50 14.79 12.32
C SER A 137 0.09 13.70 11.43
N ILE A 138 1.37 13.86 11.11
CA ILE A 138 2.25 12.76 10.74
C ILE A 138 3.32 12.60 11.81
N THR A 139 3.83 11.38 11.99
CA THR A 139 5.01 11.15 12.84
C THR A 139 6.13 10.59 11.98
N ILE A 140 7.32 11.15 12.13
CA ILE A 140 8.51 10.80 11.37
C ILE A 140 9.52 10.16 12.31
N PHE A 141 9.90 8.91 12.03
CA PHE A 141 10.87 8.13 12.79
C PHE A 141 12.15 8.00 11.96
N PRO A 142 13.31 8.50 12.42
CA PRO A 142 14.58 8.14 11.82
C PRO A 142 14.82 6.63 11.94
N LEU A 143 15.32 6.01 10.87
CA LEU A 143 15.64 4.59 10.82
C LEU A 143 17.16 4.36 10.93
N LYS A 144 17.54 3.40 11.76
CA LYS A 144 18.89 2.87 11.84
C LYS A 144 19.17 1.92 10.67
N ALA A 145 20.41 1.54 10.48
CA ALA A 145 20.83 0.65 9.40
C ALA A 145 20.22 -0.77 9.48
N ASP A 146 19.88 -1.24 10.67
CA ASP A 146 19.17 -2.49 10.91
C ASP A 146 17.66 -2.39 10.77
N GLY A 147 17.14 -1.16 10.59
CA GLY A 147 15.73 -0.84 10.45
C GLY A 147 15.01 -0.51 11.76
N GLU A 148 15.69 -0.57 12.93
CA GLU A 148 15.11 -0.07 14.16
C GLU A 148 14.79 1.43 14.06
N MET A 149 13.74 1.84 14.76
CA MET A 149 13.28 3.23 14.80
C MET A 149 13.96 4.00 15.96
N ASP A 150 14.39 5.22 15.72
CA ASP A 150 14.62 6.19 16.78
C ASP A 150 13.30 6.84 17.23
N GLU A 151 13.34 7.75 18.21
CA GLU A 151 12.13 8.44 18.69
C GLU A 151 11.48 9.27 17.58
N GLY A 152 10.14 9.13 17.46
CA GLY A 152 9.33 9.82 16.47
C GLY A 152 9.17 11.31 16.76
N GLN A 153 9.17 12.11 15.71
CA GLN A 153 8.90 13.55 15.78
C GLN A 153 7.57 13.84 15.08
N VAL A 154 6.67 14.51 15.79
CA VAL A 154 5.33 14.83 15.29
C VAL A 154 5.32 16.15 14.53
N VAL A 155 4.71 16.14 13.34
CA VAL A 155 4.36 17.34 12.58
C VAL A 155 2.85 17.50 12.65
N GLN A 156 2.38 18.52 13.39
CA GLN A 156 0.97 18.78 13.63
C GLN A 156 0.38 19.66 12.53
N PHE A 157 -0.88 19.40 12.18
CA PHE A 157 -1.61 20.17 11.19
C PHE A 157 -2.88 20.77 11.80
N THR A 158 -3.44 21.74 11.08
CA THR A 158 -4.77 22.31 11.32
C THR A 158 -5.50 22.41 9.99
N GLY A 159 -6.81 22.40 10.05
CA GLY A 159 -7.66 22.50 8.88
C GLY A 159 -9.02 21.90 9.16
N SER A 160 -9.96 22.10 8.26
CA SER A 160 -11.30 21.49 8.29
C SER A 160 -11.94 21.57 6.91
N GLY A 161 -13.00 20.82 6.73
CA GLY A 161 -13.81 20.80 5.51
C GLY A 161 -15.29 21.09 5.81
N PRO A 162 -16.16 21.03 4.79
CA PRO A 162 -17.57 21.37 4.94
C PRO A 162 -18.40 20.34 5.71
N ASP A 163 -17.94 19.10 5.81
CA ASP A 163 -18.63 18.05 6.53
C ASP A 163 -18.18 18.01 8.00
N ILE A 164 -18.90 18.72 8.86
CA ILE A 164 -18.56 18.82 10.29
C ILE A 164 -18.49 17.44 10.98
N SER A 165 -19.17 16.42 10.47
CA SER A 165 -19.16 15.08 11.08
C SER A 165 -17.92 14.24 10.70
N ARG A 166 -17.20 14.63 9.66
CA ARG A 166 -16.08 13.87 9.09
C ARG A 166 -14.86 14.74 8.78
N GLN A 167 -14.98 16.07 8.86
CA GLN A 167 -13.97 17.04 8.49
C GLN A 167 -13.92 18.21 9.51
N GLU A 168 -14.21 17.93 10.78
CA GLU A 168 -14.15 18.91 11.86
C GLU A 168 -12.73 19.42 12.12
N CYS A 169 -11.72 18.61 11.75
CA CYS A 169 -10.31 18.93 11.84
C CYS A 169 -9.51 18.26 10.71
N ALA A 170 -8.19 18.42 10.72
CA ALA A 170 -7.30 17.71 9.78
C ALA A 170 -7.33 16.20 10.07
N HIS A 171 -7.39 15.38 9.04
CA HIS A 171 -7.37 13.91 9.13
C HIS A 171 -6.40 13.33 8.10
N LEU A 172 -5.14 13.13 8.50
CA LEU A 172 -4.11 12.57 7.63
C LEU A 172 -4.39 11.08 7.44
N HIS A 173 -4.73 10.67 6.18
CA HIS A 173 -5.10 9.29 5.92
C HIS A 173 -4.03 8.50 5.15
N TYR A 174 -3.22 9.16 4.34
CA TYR A 174 -2.23 8.51 3.49
C TYR A 174 -0.95 9.34 3.44
N VAL A 175 0.22 8.67 3.48
CA VAL A 175 1.53 9.28 3.26
C VAL A 175 2.27 8.49 2.19
N TYR A 176 2.89 9.20 1.24
CA TYR A 176 3.58 8.58 0.12
C TYR A 176 4.64 9.53 -0.45
N PHE A 177 5.48 9.01 -1.31
CA PHE A 177 6.56 9.79 -1.93
C PHE A 177 6.29 9.98 -3.41
N SER A 178 6.77 11.12 -3.94
CA SER A 178 6.77 11.35 -5.38
C SER A 178 7.70 10.35 -6.09
N PRO A 179 7.43 10.00 -7.38
CA PRO A 179 8.19 8.99 -8.10
C PRO A 179 9.70 9.26 -8.17
N GLU A 180 10.09 10.53 -8.25
CA GLU A 180 11.49 10.96 -8.27
C GLU A 180 12.12 11.07 -6.87
N GLY A 181 11.38 10.74 -5.82
CA GLY A 181 11.85 10.74 -4.44
C GLY A 181 12.24 12.13 -3.91
N LYS A 182 11.54 13.19 -4.33
CA LYS A 182 11.83 14.57 -3.89
C LYS A 182 10.78 15.17 -2.97
N TRP A 183 9.60 14.60 -2.92
CA TRP A 183 8.48 15.09 -2.13
C TRP A 183 7.89 13.98 -1.26
N LEU A 184 7.66 14.28 0.01
CA LEU A 184 6.69 13.58 0.83
C LEU A 184 5.33 14.22 0.57
N MET A 185 4.31 13.40 0.32
CA MET A 185 2.93 13.81 0.10
C MET A 185 2.05 13.16 1.17
N ALA A 186 1.03 13.89 1.63
CA ALA A 186 0.09 13.41 2.63
C ALA A 186 -1.32 13.85 2.27
N ASP A 187 -2.23 12.89 2.12
CA ASP A 187 -3.64 13.16 1.86
C ASP A 187 -4.35 13.49 3.17
N ASP A 188 -4.86 14.70 3.27
CA ASP A 188 -5.62 15.20 4.41
C ASP A 188 -7.11 15.20 4.08
N LEU A 189 -7.78 14.12 4.47
CA LEU A 189 -9.22 13.91 4.27
C LEU A 189 -10.04 15.03 4.93
N GLY A 190 -9.63 15.46 6.12
CA GLY A 190 -10.35 16.45 6.89
C GLY A 190 -10.28 17.85 6.31
N SER A 191 -9.20 18.18 5.58
CA SER A 191 -8.96 19.53 5.05
C SER A 191 -9.11 19.63 3.53
N ASP A 192 -9.58 18.58 2.86
CA ASP A 192 -9.71 18.52 1.39
C ASP A 192 -8.43 18.93 0.67
N CYS A 193 -7.26 18.41 1.08
CA CYS A 193 -6.00 18.77 0.43
C CYS A 193 -4.97 17.64 0.43
N ILE A 194 -4.01 17.76 -0.48
CA ILE A 194 -2.74 17.04 -0.45
C ILE A 194 -1.71 17.99 0.12
N ARG A 195 -1.07 17.61 1.24
CA ARG A 195 0.05 18.33 1.83
C ARG A 195 1.34 17.81 1.22
N MET A 196 2.24 18.69 0.81
CA MET A 196 3.47 18.34 0.12
C MET A 196 4.67 19.00 0.78
N PHE A 197 5.69 18.21 1.07
CA PHE A 197 6.94 18.63 1.73
C PHE A 197 8.14 18.24 0.86
N PRO A 198 9.03 19.19 0.51
CA PRO A 198 10.29 18.80 -0.12
C PRO A 198 11.10 17.90 0.82
N LEU A 199 11.69 16.83 0.28
CA LEU A 199 12.64 16.04 1.05
C LEU A 199 13.91 16.85 1.33
N ALA A 200 14.39 16.78 2.56
CA ALA A 200 15.53 17.50 3.07
C ALA A 200 16.37 16.57 3.98
N PRO A 201 17.11 15.60 3.40
CA PRO A 201 17.81 14.55 4.15
C PRO A 201 18.81 15.08 5.18
N GLN A 202 19.23 16.35 5.04
CA GLN A 202 20.14 17.03 5.98
C GLN A 202 19.44 17.53 7.25
N THR A 203 18.12 17.49 7.33
CA THR A 203 17.34 17.87 8.52
C THR A 203 17.00 16.64 9.35
N ALA A 204 16.74 16.82 10.64
CA ALA A 204 16.34 15.73 11.52
C ALA A 204 15.00 15.09 11.14
N LEU A 205 14.12 15.82 10.45
CA LEU A 205 12.83 15.33 9.96
C LEU A 205 12.92 14.67 8.56
N GLY A 206 14.05 14.81 7.85
CA GLY A 206 14.15 14.38 6.46
C GLY A 206 13.30 15.20 5.47
N ILE A 207 12.54 16.18 5.95
CA ILE A 207 11.67 17.06 5.14
C ILE A 207 11.87 18.53 5.51
N ASP A 208 11.54 19.44 4.58
CA ASP A 208 11.48 20.88 4.83
C ASP A 208 10.03 21.31 5.07
N THR A 209 9.67 21.51 6.34
CA THR A 209 8.32 21.96 6.71
C THR A 209 8.08 23.45 6.40
N THR A 210 9.14 24.24 6.20
CA THR A 210 9.00 25.69 5.88
C THR A 210 8.68 25.93 4.41
N ALA A 211 9.00 24.97 3.53
CA ALA A 211 8.69 25.00 2.11
C ALA A 211 7.46 24.12 1.76
N ALA A 212 6.66 23.77 2.75
CA ALA A 212 5.43 22.99 2.56
C ALA A 212 4.45 23.69 1.62
N ARG A 213 3.70 22.88 0.86
CA ARG A 213 2.63 23.34 -0.04
C ARG A 213 1.35 22.54 0.23
N GLU A 214 0.22 23.16 -0.08
CA GLU A 214 -1.08 22.50 -0.08
C GLU A 214 -1.68 22.55 -1.49
N VAL A 215 -2.13 21.41 -1.98
CA VAL A 215 -2.93 21.30 -3.21
C VAL A 215 -4.36 21.01 -2.80
N LYS A 216 -5.25 21.99 -3.02
CA LYS A 216 -6.66 21.88 -2.62
C LYS A 216 -7.46 21.05 -3.62
N LEU A 217 -8.32 20.19 -3.09
CA LEU A 217 -9.37 19.49 -3.81
C LEU A 217 -10.71 20.25 -3.69
N ALA A 218 -11.72 19.78 -4.37
CA ALA A 218 -13.07 20.32 -4.21
C ALA A 218 -13.58 20.09 -2.78
N ALA A 219 -14.33 21.03 -2.25
CA ALA A 219 -14.87 20.94 -0.89
C ALA A 219 -15.73 19.69 -0.71
N GLY A 220 -15.50 18.95 0.39
CA GLY A 220 -16.16 17.68 0.70
C GLY A 220 -15.62 16.48 -0.07
N SER A 221 -14.45 16.58 -0.70
CA SER A 221 -13.78 15.45 -1.39
C SER A 221 -13.35 14.37 -0.42
N GLY A 222 -12.60 14.73 0.60
CA GLY A 222 -11.99 13.80 1.55
C GLY A 222 -10.97 12.87 0.89
N PRO A 223 -9.80 13.38 0.41
CA PRO A 223 -8.77 12.54 -0.21
C PRO A 223 -8.27 11.49 0.77
N ARG A 224 -8.15 10.26 0.29
CA ARG A 224 -7.90 9.12 1.19
C ARG A 224 -6.64 8.33 0.84
N HIS A 225 -6.54 7.80 -0.35
CA HIS A 225 -5.41 7.06 -0.89
C HIS A 225 -5.09 7.54 -2.31
N ALA A 226 -3.87 7.30 -2.74
CA ALA A 226 -3.39 7.76 -4.04
C ALA A 226 -2.42 6.75 -4.66
N VAL A 227 -2.33 6.76 -5.99
CA VAL A 227 -1.36 5.98 -6.74
C VAL A 227 -0.86 6.76 -7.94
N PHE A 228 0.44 6.71 -8.21
CA PHE A 228 1.02 7.20 -9.45
C PHE A 228 0.92 6.15 -10.56
N ASP A 229 0.88 6.61 -11.82
CA ASP A 229 1.17 5.72 -12.94
C ASP A 229 2.65 5.26 -12.91
N HIS A 230 2.99 4.28 -13.73
CA HIS A 230 4.34 3.71 -13.73
C HIS A 230 5.40 4.67 -14.24
N GLU A 231 5.02 5.62 -15.07
CA GLU A 231 5.87 6.68 -15.62
C GLU A 231 6.02 7.85 -14.64
N GLY A 232 5.22 7.89 -13.56
CA GLY A 232 5.23 8.97 -12.59
C GLY A 232 4.72 10.31 -13.14
N GLN A 233 3.89 10.27 -14.18
CA GLN A 233 3.36 11.46 -14.86
C GLN A 233 1.94 11.82 -14.41
N HIS A 234 1.19 10.85 -13.89
CA HIS A 234 -0.16 11.07 -13.41
C HIS A 234 -0.32 10.52 -11.99
N LEU A 235 -1.04 11.28 -11.16
CA LEU A 235 -1.46 10.89 -9.83
C LEU A 235 -2.97 10.69 -9.82
N TYR A 236 -3.42 9.58 -9.27
CA TYR A 236 -4.83 9.22 -9.08
C TYR A 236 -5.15 9.22 -7.59
N VAL A 237 -6.07 10.05 -7.16
CA VAL A 237 -6.48 10.19 -5.76
C VAL A 237 -7.93 9.75 -5.62
N ILE A 238 -8.18 8.74 -4.77
CA ILE A 238 -9.54 8.34 -4.39
C ILE A 238 -10.03 9.19 -3.23
N ASN A 239 -11.19 9.79 -3.39
CA ASN A 239 -11.83 10.60 -2.37
C ASN A 239 -12.88 9.78 -1.62
N GLU A 240 -12.68 9.59 -0.30
CA GLU A 240 -13.59 8.78 0.53
C GLU A 240 -15.00 9.35 0.57
N LEU A 241 -15.13 10.68 0.78
CA LEU A 241 -16.41 11.32 1.04
C LEU A 241 -17.22 11.60 -0.23
N LYS A 242 -16.54 12.00 -1.29
CA LYS A 242 -17.18 12.31 -2.58
C LYS A 242 -17.36 11.08 -3.45
N GLY A 243 -16.54 10.04 -3.25
CA GLY A 243 -16.64 8.79 -4.00
C GLY A 243 -16.13 8.90 -5.44
N ASP A 244 -15.30 9.88 -5.76
CA ASP A 244 -14.70 10.04 -7.08
C ASP A 244 -13.17 9.77 -7.05
N VAL A 245 -12.62 9.47 -8.21
CA VAL A 245 -11.18 9.50 -8.48
C VAL A 245 -10.85 10.80 -9.18
N VAL A 246 -9.90 11.56 -8.62
CA VAL A 246 -9.36 12.76 -9.26
C VAL A 246 -8.03 12.42 -9.91
N VAL A 247 -7.89 12.78 -11.20
CA VAL A 247 -6.68 12.60 -11.98
C VAL A 247 -5.91 13.92 -12.05
N TRP A 248 -4.62 13.83 -11.77
CA TRP A 248 -3.69 14.97 -11.82
C TRP A 248 -2.54 14.68 -12.77
N GLU A 249 -2.23 15.62 -13.67
CA GLU A 249 -0.89 15.68 -14.26
C GLU A 249 0.11 16.06 -13.19
N TYR A 250 1.22 15.30 -13.09
CA TYR A 250 2.30 15.56 -12.15
C TYR A 250 3.60 15.89 -12.87
N ALA A 251 4.27 16.94 -12.43
CA ALA A 251 5.60 17.30 -12.91
C ALA A 251 6.42 17.99 -11.82
N ASN A 252 7.45 17.32 -11.29
CA ASN A 252 8.42 17.89 -10.34
C ASN A 252 7.76 18.64 -9.15
N GLY A 253 6.76 18.04 -8.51
CA GLY A 253 6.04 18.60 -7.39
C GLY A 253 4.90 19.57 -7.77
N ALA A 254 4.63 19.77 -9.06
CA ALA A 254 3.44 20.48 -9.52
C ALA A 254 2.32 19.49 -9.85
N LEU A 255 1.12 19.76 -9.38
CA LEU A 255 -0.10 18.99 -9.66
C LEU A 255 -1.10 19.88 -10.40
N LYS A 256 -1.63 19.38 -11.51
CA LYS A 256 -2.68 20.03 -12.29
C LYS A 256 -3.82 19.03 -12.51
N GLN A 257 -4.98 19.31 -11.95
CA GLN A 257 -6.16 18.47 -12.11
C GLN A 257 -6.60 18.43 -13.58
N THR A 258 -6.84 17.22 -14.10
CA THR A 258 -7.28 16.99 -15.49
C THR A 258 -8.65 16.34 -15.57
N GLN A 259 -9.02 15.53 -14.55
CA GLN A 259 -10.30 14.82 -14.52
C GLN A 259 -10.79 14.62 -13.08
N SER A 260 -12.11 14.46 -12.91
CA SER A 260 -12.77 13.85 -11.77
C SER A 260 -13.82 12.89 -12.32
N ILE A 261 -13.79 11.63 -11.88
CA ILE A 261 -14.69 10.58 -12.36
C ILE A 261 -15.24 9.76 -11.19
N GLN A 262 -16.55 9.48 -11.22
CA GLN A 262 -17.22 8.77 -10.15
C GLN A 262 -16.78 7.30 -10.05
N ALA A 263 -16.41 6.86 -8.86
CA ALA A 263 -16.12 5.47 -8.49
C ALA A 263 -17.24 4.85 -7.67
N ASP A 264 -17.85 5.62 -6.75
CA ASP A 264 -19.01 5.21 -5.95
C ASP A 264 -20.30 5.75 -6.56
N SER A 265 -21.09 4.88 -7.19
CA SER A 265 -22.32 5.27 -7.88
C SER A 265 -23.52 5.48 -6.96
N VAL A 266 -23.43 5.13 -5.68
CA VAL A 266 -24.56 5.19 -4.72
C VAL A 266 -24.39 6.29 -3.67
N GLY A 267 -23.22 6.94 -3.62
CA GLY A 267 -22.93 8.00 -2.65
C GLY A 267 -22.82 7.49 -1.22
N ALA A 268 -22.25 6.29 -1.04
CA ALA A 268 -22.07 5.66 0.27
C ALA A 268 -21.06 6.39 1.16
N ARG A 269 -20.21 7.26 0.58
CA ARG A 269 -19.20 8.05 1.29
C ARG A 269 -18.17 7.17 2.01
N GLY A 270 -17.75 6.10 1.36
CA GLY A 270 -16.89 5.09 1.91
C GLY A 270 -15.87 4.52 0.91
N SER A 271 -15.51 5.27 -0.14
CA SER A 271 -14.43 4.85 -1.04
C SER A 271 -13.14 4.67 -0.26
N ALA A 272 -12.33 3.66 -0.62
CA ALA A 272 -11.24 3.26 0.26
C ALA A 272 -9.87 3.22 -0.41
N ASP A 273 -9.61 2.23 -1.24
CA ASP A 273 -8.27 1.97 -1.75
C ASP A 273 -8.22 2.07 -3.27
N ILE A 274 -7.03 2.29 -3.82
CA ILE A 274 -6.82 2.54 -5.24
C ILE A 274 -5.48 1.95 -5.70
N HIS A 275 -5.51 1.15 -6.76
CA HIS A 275 -4.31 0.57 -7.35
C HIS A 275 -4.38 0.52 -8.87
N MET A 276 -3.22 0.73 -9.49
CA MET A 276 -3.03 0.51 -10.92
C MET A 276 -2.63 -0.93 -11.19
N SER A 277 -3.10 -1.51 -12.30
CA SER A 277 -2.64 -2.82 -12.74
C SER A 277 -1.15 -2.80 -13.12
N PRO A 278 -0.43 -3.93 -12.98
CA PRO A 278 1.00 -4.00 -13.30
C PRO A 278 1.35 -3.65 -14.76
N ASP A 279 0.39 -3.78 -15.67
CA ASP A 279 0.52 -3.40 -17.08
C ASP A 279 0.18 -1.92 -17.37
N GLY A 280 -0.22 -1.15 -16.34
CA GLY A 280 -0.58 0.27 -16.46
C GLY A 280 -1.88 0.57 -17.21
N GLN A 281 -2.63 -0.46 -17.65
CA GLN A 281 -3.79 -0.27 -18.52
C GLN A 281 -5.09 -0.02 -17.77
N PHE A 282 -5.15 -0.41 -16.49
CA PHE A 282 -6.38 -0.35 -15.69
C PHE A 282 -6.11 0.19 -14.29
N LEU A 283 -7.08 0.93 -13.78
CA LEU A 283 -7.13 1.40 -12.41
C LEU A 283 -8.34 0.78 -11.71
N TYR A 284 -8.15 0.39 -10.45
CA TYR A 284 -9.17 -0.21 -9.61
C TYR A 284 -9.34 0.64 -8.36
N ALA A 285 -10.60 0.82 -7.92
CA ALA A 285 -10.91 1.59 -6.71
C ALA A 285 -11.99 0.87 -5.90
N SER A 286 -11.76 0.64 -4.60
CA SER A 286 -12.70 -0.03 -3.72
C SER A 286 -13.69 0.95 -3.09
N ASN A 287 -14.94 0.50 -2.93
CA ASN A 287 -16.04 1.25 -2.30
C ASN A 287 -16.71 0.37 -1.24
N ARG A 288 -17.09 1.00 -0.11
CA ARG A 288 -17.65 0.34 1.10
C ARG A 288 -18.99 0.95 1.48
N LEU A 289 -19.64 0.35 2.46
CA LEU A 289 -20.80 0.83 3.25
C LEU A 289 -22.17 0.59 2.62
N GLN A 290 -22.36 0.63 1.31
CA GLN A 290 -23.66 0.37 0.69
C GLN A 290 -23.55 -0.49 -0.57
N ALA A 291 -22.66 -0.14 -1.48
CA ALA A 291 -22.40 -0.92 -2.69
C ALA A 291 -20.94 -1.40 -2.62
N ASP A 292 -20.71 -2.35 -1.73
CA ASP A 292 -19.37 -2.92 -1.53
C ASP A 292 -18.85 -3.54 -2.83
N GLY A 293 -17.68 -3.07 -3.28
CA GLY A 293 -17.13 -3.53 -4.56
C GLY A 293 -15.94 -2.74 -5.06
N ILE A 294 -15.51 -3.11 -6.26
CA ILE A 294 -14.37 -2.53 -6.97
C ILE A 294 -14.86 -1.86 -8.26
N ALA A 295 -14.71 -0.56 -8.37
CA ALA A 295 -14.87 0.19 -9.62
C ALA A 295 -13.66 -0.05 -10.51
N ILE A 296 -13.88 -0.26 -11.81
CA ILE A 296 -12.85 -0.64 -12.78
C ILE A 296 -12.80 0.43 -13.87
N PHE A 297 -11.61 0.97 -14.09
CA PHE A 297 -11.37 1.99 -15.09
C PHE A 297 -10.30 1.53 -16.08
N ARG A 298 -10.49 1.89 -17.35
CA ARG A 298 -9.42 1.86 -18.36
C ARG A 298 -8.66 3.18 -18.29
N VAL A 299 -7.34 3.10 -18.36
CA VAL A 299 -6.44 4.25 -18.39
C VAL A 299 -6.06 4.54 -19.85
N ASP A 300 -6.20 5.77 -20.28
CA ASP A 300 -5.61 6.25 -21.52
C ASP A 300 -4.12 6.57 -21.29
N ALA A 301 -3.25 5.82 -21.91
CA ALA A 301 -1.81 5.91 -21.67
C ALA A 301 -1.17 7.26 -22.04
N ALA A 302 -1.80 8.05 -22.92
CA ALA A 302 -1.27 9.33 -23.37
C ALA A 302 -1.67 10.49 -22.47
N SER A 303 -2.89 10.46 -21.93
CA SER A 303 -3.49 11.56 -21.16
C SER A 303 -3.69 11.22 -19.68
N GLY A 304 -3.49 9.97 -19.26
CA GLY A 304 -3.81 9.48 -17.93
C GLY A 304 -5.31 9.45 -17.61
N GLN A 305 -6.17 9.85 -18.54
CA GLN A 305 -7.62 9.92 -18.29
C GLN A 305 -8.25 8.54 -18.13
N LEU A 306 -9.26 8.50 -17.28
CA LEU A 306 -9.99 7.30 -16.92
C LEU A 306 -11.32 7.20 -17.66
N THR A 307 -11.65 5.96 -18.09
CA THR A 307 -12.98 5.59 -18.56
C THR A 307 -13.51 4.47 -17.69
N HIS A 308 -14.66 4.66 -17.04
CA HIS A 308 -15.31 3.61 -16.25
C HIS A 308 -15.78 2.49 -17.18
N ILE A 309 -15.38 1.25 -16.89
CA ILE A 309 -15.67 0.08 -17.75
C ILE A 309 -16.39 -1.06 -17.03
N GLY A 310 -16.49 -1.02 -15.71
CA GLY A 310 -17.16 -2.06 -14.95
C GLY A 310 -17.11 -1.85 -13.46
N TYR A 311 -17.89 -2.67 -12.76
CA TYR A 311 -17.95 -2.74 -11.31
C TYR A 311 -18.07 -4.20 -10.87
N GLN A 312 -17.20 -4.63 -9.95
CA GLN A 312 -17.25 -5.96 -9.35
C GLN A 312 -17.76 -5.86 -7.92
N ASN A 313 -18.93 -6.44 -7.65
CA ASN A 313 -19.42 -6.57 -6.27
C ASN A 313 -18.50 -7.51 -5.48
N THR A 314 -18.29 -7.18 -4.20
CA THR A 314 -17.48 -7.97 -3.26
C THR A 314 -18.29 -8.33 -2.03
N ALA A 315 -17.69 -9.10 -1.12
CA ALA A 315 -18.18 -9.24 0.25
C ALA A 315 -18.01 -7.92 1.03
N ALA A 316 -18.57 -7.87 2.24
CA ALA A 316 -18.75 -6.64 3.01
C ALA A 316 -17.43 -5.94 3.38
N HIS A 317 -17.39 -4.64 3.13
CA HIS A 317 -16.35 -3.70 3.54
C HIS A 317 -14.97 -3.97 2.90
N PRO A 318 -14.82 -3.90 1.58
CA PRO A 318 -13.53 -4.03 0.88
C PRO A 318 -12.61 -2.83 1.19
N ARG A 319 -11.84 -2.90 2.30
CA ARG A 319 -11.05 -1.77 2.79
C ARG A 319 -9.75 -1.56 2.04
N ASN A 320 -9.13 -2.64 1.59
CA ASN A 320 -7.87 -2.66 0.83
C ASN A 320 -7.88 -3.84 -0.13
N PHE A 321 -7.09 -3.76 -1.18
CA PHE A 321 -6.86 -4.86 -2.09
C PHE A 321 -5.44 -4.82 -2.65
N ALA A 322 -4.97 -5.93 -3.19
CA ALA A 322 -3.68 -6.01 -3.86
C ALA A 322 -3.79 -6.77 -5.17
N ILE A 323 -2.99 -6.40 -6.18
CA ILE A 323 -2.91 -7.07 -7.47
C ILE A 323 -1.60 -7.87 -7.52
N THR A 324 -1.66 -9.15 -7.92
CA THR A 324 -0.45 -9.96 -8.05
C THR A 324 0.53 -9.35 -9.06
N PRO A 325 1.86 -9.51 -8.85
CA PRO A 325 2.87 -8.92 -9.76
C PRO A 325 2.72 -9.34 -11.22
N ASN A 326 2.23 -10.57 -11.48
CA ASN A 326 1.91 -11.04 -12.84
C ASN A 326 0.57 -10.50 -13.38
N GLY A 327 -0.16 -9.70 -12.60
CA GLY A 327 -1.42 -9.08 -12.97
C GLY A 327 -2.62 -10.03 -13.07
N LYS A 328 -2.47 -11.30 -12.68
CA LYS A 328 -3.51 -12.31 -12.89
C LYS A 328 -4.61 -12.27 -11.84
N PHE A 329 -4.27 -12.03 -10.57
CA PHE A 329 -5.24 -12.03 -9.48
C PHE A 329 -5.30 -10.69 -8.76
N LEU A 330 -6.49 -10.37 -8.28
CA LEU A 330 -6.77 -9.26 -7.37
C LEU A 330 -7.35 -9.86 -6.08
N LEU A 331 -6.72 -9.55 -4.93
CA LEU A 331 -7.05 -10.05 -3.60
C LEU A 331 -7.69 -8.90 -2.81
N VAL A 332 -8.94 -9.07 -2.36
CA VAL A 332 -9.73 -8.02 -1.69
C VAL A 332 -9.93 -8.37 -0.23
N ALA A 333 -9.39 -7.54 0.67
CA ALA A 333 -9.61 -7.67 2.12
C ALA A 333 -10.99 -7.12 2.50
N CYS A 334 -11.94 -8.02 2.72
CA CYS A 334 -13.33 -7.74 3.08
C CYS A 334 -13.49 -7.80 4.60
N ARG A 335 -13.28 -6.65 5.28
CA ARG A 335 -13.18 -6.57 6.75
C ARG A 335 -14.36 -7.19 7.47
N ASP A 336 -15.59 -6.85 7.08
CA ASP A 336 -16.81 -7.25 7.81
C ASP A 336 -17.34 -8.61 7.36
N ALA A 337 -16.68 -9.22 6.37
CA ALA A 337 -16.94 -10.59 5.93
C ALA A 337 -15.90 -11.60 6.42
N ASP A 338 -14.90 -11.14 7.21
CA ASP A 338 -13.83 -11.97 7.79
C ASP A 338 -13.07 -12.81 6.74
N CYS A 339 -12.88 -12.28 5.53
CA CYS A 339 -12.18 -13.00 4.46
C CYS A 339 -11.44 -12.06 3.49
N ILE A 340 -10.52 -12.65 2.74
CA ILE A 340 -9.94 -12.06 1.56
C ILE A 340 -10.49 -12.82 0.35
N GLU A 341 -11.21 -12.14 -0.53
CA GLU A 341 -11.72 -12.70 -1.77
C GLU A 341 -10.66 -12.64 -2.87
N ILE A 342 -10.64 -13.66 -3.75
CA ILE A 342 -9.68 -13.79 -4.83
C ILE A 342 -10.42 -13.71 -6.16
N TYR A 343 -10.10 -12.69 -6.95
CA TYR A 343 -10.65 -12.47 -8.28
C TYR A 343 -9.59 -12.73 -9.35
N GLU A 344 -9.96 -13.42 -10.43
CA GLU A 344 -9.13 -13.50 -11.61
C GLU A 344 -9.35 -12.26 -12.48
N ARG A 345 -8.25 -11.60 -12.85
CA ARG A 345 -8.26 -10.40 -13.70
C ARG A 345 -8.01 -10.79 -15.16
N ASN A 346 -8.88 -10.37 -16.05
CA ASN A 346 -8.64 -10.45 -17.48
C ASN A 346 -7.70 -9.31 -17.93
N ALA A 347 -6.55 -9.64 -18.46
CA ALA A 347 -5.52 -8.65 -18.83
C ALA A 347 -5.95 -7.73 -19.99
N ASP A 348 -6.80 -8.20 -20.92
CA ASP A 348 -7.21 -7.42 -22.09
C ASP A 348 -8.38 -6.47 -21.79
N THR A 349 -9.30 -6.90 -20.92
CA THR A 349 -10.53 -6.16 -20.60
C THR A 349 -10.48 -5.43 -19.28
N GLY A 350 -9.59 -5.83 -18.36
CA GLY A 350 -9.53 -5.33 -16.99
C GLY A 350 -10.61 -5.89 -16.05
N LEU A 351 -11.59 -6.62 -16.58
CA LEU A 351 -12.71 -7.13 -15.80
C LEU A 351 -12.27 -8.25 -14.85
N LEU A 352 -12.98 -8.34 -13.72
CA LEU A 352 -12.74 -9.29 -12.65
C LEU A 352 -13.77 -10.42 -12.71
N THR A 353 -13.33 -11.64 -12.39
CA THR A 353 -14.17 -12.83 -12.24
C THR A 353 -13.93 -13.44 -10.87
N ASP A 354 -14.97 -13.63 -10.07
CA ASP A 354 -14.86 -14.30 -8.77
C ASP A 354 -14.42 -15.76 -9.01
N THR A 355 -13.31 -16.13 -8.36
CA THR A 355 -12.79 -17.51 -8.42
C THR A 355 -13.52 -18.45 -7.47
N GLY A 356 -14.33 -17.93 -6.56
CA GLY A 356 -14.92 -18.65 -5.45
C GLY A 356 -13.93 -19.04 -4.35
N LYS A 357 -12.64 -18.67 -4.47
CA LYS A 357 -11.61 -18.92 -3.48
C LYS A 357 -11.54 -17.76 -2.48
N ARG A 358 -11.29 -18.12 -1.21
CA ARG A 358 -11.18 -17.15 -0.12
C ARG A 358 -10.07 -17.55 0.85
N ILE A 359 -9.49 -16.55 1.51
CA ILE A 359 -8.60 -16.73 2.66
C ILE A 359 -9.36 -16.27 3.88
N GLU A 360 -9.66 -17.21 4.77
CA GLU A 360 -10.37 -16.93 6.02
C GLU A 360 -9.41 -16.25 7.02
N MET A 361 -9.77 -15.04 7.44
CA MET A 361 -9.03 -14.27 8.44
C MET A 361 -9.98 -13.25 9.09
N PRO A 362 -10.05 -13.18 10.43
CA PRO A 362 -10.89 -12.19 11.11
C PRO A 362 -10.47 -10.75 10.75
N ARG A 363 -11.44 -9.95 10.28
CA ARG A 363 -11.34 -8.51 10.02
C ARG A 363 -10.09 -8.09 9.24
N PRO A 364 -9.74 -8.70 8.08
CA PRO A 364 -8.57 -8.34 7.31
C PRO A 364 -8.75 -6.95 6.70
N VAL A 365 -7.69 -6.13 6.70
CA VAL A 365 -7.79 -4.72 6.25
C VAL A 365 -6.61 -4.24 5.41
N VAL A 366 -5.55 -5.03 5.28
CA VAL A 366 -4.42 -4.76 4.38
C VAL A 366 -3.79 -6.06 3.90
N VAL A 367 -3.48 -6.14 2.63
CA VAL A 367 -2.77 -7.25 1.99
C VAL A 367 -1.53 -6.70 1.29
N GLN A 368 -0.35 -7.20 1.67
CA GLN A 368 0.91 -6.88 1.02
C GLN A 368 1.55 -8.15 0.46
N MET A 369 2.25 -7.99 -0.66
CA MET A 369 2.95 -9.07 -1.34
C MET A 369 4.46 -8.88 -1.20
N VAL A 370 5.15 -9.91 -0.73
CA VAL A 370 6.60 -9.88 -0.66
C VAL A 370 7.15 -10.16 -2.05
N LYS A 371 7.87 -9.20 -2.61
CA LYS A 371 8.59 -9.35 -3.89
C LYS A 371 9.68 -10.41 -3.70
N GLN A 372 9.77 -11.36 -4.62
CA GLN A 372 10.83 -12.39 -4.64
C GLN A 372 12.11 -11.87 -5.28
#